data_2c3771cbb9476082e414ec8bd0208b3e
#
_entry.id   2c3771cbb9476082e414ec8bd0208b3e
#
_cell.length_a   1.000
_cell.length_b   1.000
_cell.length_c   1.000
_cell.angle_alpha   90.00
_cell.angle_beta   90.00
_cell.angle_gamma   90.00
#
_symmetry.space_group_name_H-M   'P 1'
#
loop_
_entity.id
_entity.type
_entity.pdbx_description
1 polymer ?
#
loop_
_entity_poly.entity_id
_entity_poly.type
_entity_poly.pdbx_seq_one_letter_code
_entity_poly.pdbx_strand_id
1 'polypeptide(L)'
;MQKLILAAVIGASLVTTAVPAQAGTTHRTAAGWLARQMADGERLETEFGGVKYPDHGLTIDAIFAFAAAKVADDYSDRAIAWLAKPENKDAYLGIGGEAYAGAHAKLAVAARVKGKNPKDFGGTDLIAGLKALQAPSGRFSDRSQFGDFSNAFTQSYALLALQKDTRGADYLANSQCPDGGFPVTFEASPCVSDVDATAIVVQALRAQGRPTGNAVTWLKSKQQADGGFPSAQGGSNANSTGLAAQVLSGTPAARARGYLKSLQVGCTGQEADRGAIAFDASGFTKANAPRATAQAVLGLTRANLATLRSGGPDGAPQLAC
;
A
#
# COMPACT_ATOMS: atom_id res chain seq x y z
N MET A 1 -8.89 -59.40 63.83
CA MET A 1 -9.05 -57.94 63.65
C MET A 1 -8.19 -57.50 62.46
N GLN A 2 -8.79 -57.51 61.30
CA GLN A 2 -8.11 -57.15 60.05
C GLN A 2 -8.43 -55.72 59.73
N LYS A 3 -7.41 -54.79 59.65
CA LYS A 3 -7.56 -53.42 59.27
C LYS A 3 -7.45 -53.30 57.75
N LEU A 4 -8.55 -52.95 57.10
CA LEU A 4 -8.53 -52.48 55.68
C LEU A 4 -7.93 -51.08 55.59
N ILE A 5 -6.91 -50.92 54.76
CA ILE A 5 -6.35 -49.65 54.37
C ILE A 5 -6.96 -49.28 53.02
N LEU A 6 -7.78 -48.24 52.99
CA LEU A 6 -8.36 -47.67 51.77
C LEU A 6 -7.34 -46.70 51.17
N ALA A 7 -6.79 -47.00 49.99
CA ALA A 7 -5.92 -46.08 49.24
C ALA A 7 -6.81 -45.23 48.33
N ALA A 8 -6.87 -43.91 48.61
CA ALA A 8 -7.51 -42.93 47.75
C ALA A 8 -6.55 -42.54 46.62
N VAL A 9 -6.90 -42.87 45.38
CA VAL A 9 -6.20 -42.40 44.19
C VAL A 9 -6.76 -41.04 43.81
N ILE A 10 -5.99 -39.98 44.03
CA ILE A 10 -6.32 -38.63 43.57
C ILE A 10 -5.88 -38.52 42.11
N GLY A 11 -6.83 -38.62 41.20
CA GLY A 11 -6.62 -38.36 39.77
C GLY A 11 -6.46 -36.84 39.53
N ALA A 12 -5.26 -36.37 39.26
CA ALA A 12 -5.01 -35.01 38.82
C ALA A 12 -5.44 -34.85 37.35
N SER A 13 -6.60 -34.27 37.13
CA SER A 13 -7.05 -33.87 35.79
C SER A 13 -6.23 -32.68 35.34
N LEU A 14 -5.33 -32.85 34.38
CA LEU A 14 -4.67 -31.78 33.67
C LEU A 14 -5.71 -31.06 32.81
N VAL A 15 -6.24 -29.96 33.32
CA VAL A 15 -7.00 -29.01 32.48
C VAL A 15 -6.01 -28.27 31.61
N THR A 16 -5.84 -28.74 30.38
CA THR A 16 -5.17 -27.99 29.35
C THR A 16 -6.09 -26.82 28.97
N THR A 17 -5.84 -25.64 29.54
CA THR A 17 -6.43 -24.40 29.05
C THR A 17 -5.89 -24.18 27.66
N ALA A 18 -6.70 -24.46 26.63
CA ALA A 18 -6.43 -24.01 25.28
C ALA A 18 -6.35 -22.48 25.33
N VAL A 19 -5.14 -21.94 25.18
CA VAL A 19 -4.94 -20.50 24.95
C VAL A 19 -5.71 -20.19 23.67
N PRO A 20 -6.72 -19.30 23.69
CA PRO A 20 -7.40 -18.94 22.46
C PRO A 20 -6.35 -18.42 21.48
N ALA A 21 -6.23 -19.08 20.32
CA ALA A 21 -5.40 -18.62 19.24
C ALA A 21 -5.80 -17.16 18.98
N GLN A 22 -4.89 -16.24 19.23
CA GLN A 22 -5.15 -14.81 19.03
C GLN A 22 -5.40 -14.64 17.53
N ALA A 23 -6.68 -14.55 17.15
CA ALA A 23 -7.09 -14.31 15.78
C ALA A 23 -6.35 -13.06 15.32
N GLY A 24 -5.39 -13.23 14.41
CA GLY A 24 -4.57 -12.14 13.91
C GLY A 24 -5.50 -11.05 13.38
N THR A 25 -5.18 -9.80 13.70
CA THR A 25 -5.96 -8.68 13.14
C THR A 25 -5.93 -8.74 11.61
N THR A 26 -7.04 -8.41 10.94
CA THR A 26 -7.20 -8.49 9.48
C THR A 26 -5.98 -7.99 8.69
N HIS A 27 -5.42 -6.84 9.05
CA HIS A 27 -4.27 -6.28 8.33
C HIS A 27 -2.98 -7.10 8.50
N ARG A 28 -2.78 -7.78 9.65
CA ARG A 28 -1.58 -8.60 9.89
C ARG A 28 -1.62 -9.90 9.09
N THR A 29 -2.77 -10.57 9.08
CA THR A 29 -2.96 -11.81 8.30
C THR A 29 -2.98 -11.53 6.80
N ALA A 30 -3.51 -10.37 6.37
CA ALA A 30 -3.45 -9.92 4.99
C ALA A 30 -2.00 -9.63 4.54
N ALA A 31 -1.22 -8.92 5.34
CA ALA A 31 0.20 -8.71 5.07
C ALA A 31 0.98 -10.04 5.05
N GLY A 32 0.68 -10.96 5.96
CA GLY A 32 1.28 -12.29 5.97
C GLY A 32 0.94 -13.11 4.73
N TRP A 33 -0.31 -13.03 4.24
CA TRP A 33 -0.67 -13.64 2.96
C TRP A 33 0.15 -13.04 1.82
N LEU A 34 0.23 -11.71 1.74
CA LEU A 34 0.98 -11.00 0.71
C LEU A 34 2.47 -11.39 0.71
N ALA A 35 3.08 -11.55 1.89
CA ALA A 35 4.46 -11.99 2.03
C ALA A 35 4.68 -13.40 1.42
N ARG A 36 3.74 -14.31 1.60
CA ARG A 36 3.79 -15.65 1.00
C ARG A 36 3.62 -15.67 -0.52
N GLN A 37 3.14 -14.56 -1.13
CA GLN A 37 3.06 -14.46 -2.60
C GLN A 37 4.38 -13.99 -3.23
N MET A 38 5.35 -13.57 -2.43
CA MET A 38 6.62 -13.05 -2.96
C MET A 38 7.48 -14.19 -3.52
N ALA A 39 7.86 -14.08 -4.79
CA ALA A 39 8.82 -14.97 -5.43
C ALA A 39 10.19 -14.83 -4.74
N ASP A 40 10.80 -15.95 -4.40
CA ASP A 40 12.05 -16.07 -3.62
C ASP A 40 12.00 -15.31 -2.27
N GLY A 41 10.80 -14.90 -1.84
CA GLY A 41 10.59 -14.08 -0.64
C GLY A 41 11.07 -12.63 -0.76
N GLU A 42 11.39 -12.15 -1.97
CA GLU A 42 12.01 -10.82 -2.19
C GLU A 42 11.24 -9.91 -3.16
N ARG A 43 10.36 -10.45 -4.05
CA ARG A 43 9.64 -9.64 -5.03
C ARG A 43 8.25 -10.17 -5.34
N LEU A 44 7.35 -9.29 -5.71
CA LEU A 44 6.09 -9.67 -6.35
C LEU A 44 6.24 -9.66 -7.87
N GLU A 45 5.45 -10.49 -8.52
CA GLU A 45 5.44 -10.66 -9.97
C GLU A 45 4.04 -10.43 -10.53
N THR A 46 3.97 -9.92 -11.74
CA THR A 46 2.74 -9.81 -12.53
C THR A 46 2.85 -10.72 -13.75
N GLU A 47 1.78 -11.48 -14.02
CA GLU A 47 1.73 -12.36 -15.18
C GLU A 47 1.14 -11.64 -16.38
N PHE A 48 1.82 -11.74 -17.53
CA PHE A 48 1.32 -11.26 -18.81
C PHE A 48 1.60 -12.30 -19.89
N GLY A 49 0.57 -12.73 -20.60
CA GLY A 49 0.70 -13.74 -21.66
C GLY A 49 1.27 -15.09 -21.18
N GLY A 50 1.02 -15.49 -19.93
CA GLY A 50 1.55 -16.72 -19.33
C GLY A 50 2.99 -16.61 -18.84
N VAL A 51 3.63 -15.45 -18.97
CA VAL A 51 4.99 -15.17 -18.49
C VAL A 51 4.93 -14.26 -17.27
N LYS A 52 5.70 -14.59 -16.24
CA LYS A 52 5.81 -13.79 -15.02
C LYS A 52 6.96 -12.79 -15.14
N TYR A 53 6.68 -11.57 -14.79
CA TYR A 53 7.62 -10.44 -14.78
C TYR A 53 7.71 -9.83 -13.39
N PRO A 54 8.91 -9.46 -12.90
CA PRO A 54 9.04 -8.70 -11.66
C PRO A 54 8.24 -7.40 -11.71
N ASP A 55 7.35 -7.19 -10.73
CA ASP A 55 6.63 -5.93 -10.56
C ASP A 55 7.28 -5.12 -9.43
N HIS A 56 8.18 -4.22 -9.81
CA HIS A 56 8.91 -3.35 -8.87
C HIS A 56 7.94 -2.46 -8.09
N GLY A 57 6.94 -1.90 -8.77
CA GLY A 57 5.95 -1.02 -8.16
C GLY A 57 5.10 -1.73 -7.11
N LEU A 58 4.64 -2.94 -7.41
CA LEU A 58 3.86 -3.78 -6.49
C LEU A 58 4.73 -4.31 -5.35
N THR A 59 6.01 -4.62 -5.60
CA THR A 59 6.99 -4.99 -4.57
C THR A 59 7.17 -3.85 -3.55
N ILE A 60 7.22 -2.60 -4.02
CA ILE A 60 7.25 -1.43 -3.13
C ILE A 60 5.94 -1.29 -2.33
N ASP A 61 4.78 -1.55 -2.95
CA ASP A 61 3.50 -1.53 -2.24
C ASP A 61 3.44 -2.59 -1.13
N ALA A 62 4.06 -3.76 -1.35
CA ALA A 62 4.21 -4.78 -0.32
C ALA A 62 5.09 -4.29 0.85
N ILE A 63 6.22 -3.62 0.58
CA ILE A 63 7.05 -3.00 1.64
C ILE A 63 6.22 -2.02 2.48
N PHE A 64 5.39 -1.19 1.86
CA PHE A 64 4.50 -0.27 2.58
C PHE A 64 3.45 -1.02 3.41
N ALA A 65 2.87 -2.08 2.87
CA ALA A 65 1.89 -2.90 3.57
C ALA A 65 2.50 -3.59 4.81
N PHE A 66 3.70 -4.17 4.69
CA PHE A 66 4.40 -4.81 5.81
C PHE A 66 4.76 -3.78 6.89
N ALA A 67 5.28 -2.62 6.49
CA ALA A 67 5.57 -1.52 7.40
C ALA A 67 4.32 -1.02 8.14
N ALA A 68 3.18 -0.93 7.46
CA ALA A 68 1.90 -0.50 8.03
C ALA A 68 1.30 -1.54 8.97
N ALA A 69 1.38 -2.82 8.62
CA ALA A 69 0.89 -3.93 9.43
C ALA A 69 1.81 -4.30 10.60
N LYS A 70 3.06 -3.82 10.60
CA LYS A 70 4.10 -4.16 11.58
C LYS A 70 4.33 -5.68 11.67
N VAL A 71 4.51 -6.34 10.52
CA VAL A 71 4.86 -7.76 10.37
C VAL A 71 5.66 -7.98 9.10
N ALA A 72 6.24 -9.18 8.92
CA ALA A 72 6.99 -9.57 7.72
C ALA A 72 8.17 -8.63 7.41
N ASP A 73 8.88 -8.17 8.46
CA ASP A 73 9.98 -7.22 8.27
C ASP A 73 11.15 -7.85 7.53
N ASP A 74 11.39 -9.16 7.70
CA ASP A 74 12.35 -9.97 6.95
C ASP A 74 12.05 -10.01 5.44
N TYR A 75 10.78 -10.13 5.03
CA TYR A 75 10.37 -10.02 3.62
C TYR A 75 10.59 -8.60 3.10
N SER A 76 10.27 -7.60 3.90
CA SER A 76 10.51 -6.20 3.58
C SER A 76 12.00 -5.89 3.42
N ASP A 77 12.87 -6.52 4.22
CA ASP A 77 14.33 -6.38 4.11
C ASP A 77 14.88 -7.02 2.83
N ARG A 78 14.41 -8.22 2.48
CA ARG A 78 14.78 -8.86 1.22
C ARG A 78 14.29 -8.06 0.02
N ALA A 79 13.06 -7.55 0.06
CA ALA A 79 12.48 -6.74 -1.01
C ALA A 79 13.26 -5.45 -1.26
N ILE A 80 13.61 -4.69 -0.20
CA ILE A 80 14.38 -3.46 -0.39
C ILE A 80 15.82 -3.73 -0.84
N ALA A 81 16.41 -4.85 -0.42
CA ALA A 81 17.73 -5.28 -0.89
C ALA A 81 17.68 -5.71 -2.38
N TRP A 82 16.63 -6.42 -2.79
CA TRP A 82 16.41 -6.78 -4.20
C TRP A 82 16.25 -5.53 -5.08
N LEU A 83 15.45 -4.55 -4.64
CA LEU A 83 15.28 -3.27 -5.34
C LEU A 83 16.58 -2.44 -5.42
N ALA A 84 17.54 -2.64 -4.52
CA ALA A 84 18.82 -1.92 -4.52
C ALA A 84 19.85 -2.52 -5.48
N LYS A 85 19.64 -3.75 -5.99
CA LYS A 85 20.52 -4.35 -6.99
C LYS A 85 20.51 -3.50 -8.28
N PRO A 86 21.66 -3.23 -8.90
CA PRO A 86 21.74 -2.34 -10.06
C PRO A 86 20.74 -2.70 -11.17
N GLU A 87 20.67 -3.97 -11.54
CA GLU A 87 19.80 -4.47 -12.60
C GLU A 87 18.31 -4.22 -12.34
N ASN A 88 17.86 -4.36 -11.11
CA ASN A 88 16.46 -4.13 -10.71
C ASN A 88 16.14 -2.65 -10.56
N LYS A 89 17.04 -1.92 -9.90
CA LYS A 89 16.93 -0.49 -9.70
C LYS A 89 16.87 0.26 -11.02
N ASP A 90 17.83 0.00 -11.90
CA ASP A 90 17.97 0.70 -13.18
C ASP A 90 16.80 0.35 -14.12
N ALA A 91 16.34 -0.90 -14.13
CA ALA A 91 15.13 -1.29 -14.87
C ALA A 91 13.89 -0.52 -14.41
N TYR A 92 13.79 -0.20 -13.11
CA TYR A 92 12.66 0.57 -12.56
C TYR A 92 12.79 2.08 -12.78
N LEU A 93 13.99 2.64 -12.62
CA LEU A 93 14.22 4.08 -12.73
C LEU A 93 14.29 4.58 -14.18
N GLY A 94 14.66 3.69 -15.12
CA GLY A 94 14.89 3.98 -16.53
C GLY A 94 16.32 3.71 -16.94
N ILE A 95 16.50 3.17 -18.14
CA ILE A 95 17.79 2.85 -18.77
C ILE A 95 17.90 3.58 -20.12
N GLY A 96 19.11 3.68 -20.67
CA GLY A 96 19.31 4.22 -22.02
C GLY A 96 18.91 5.69 -22.22
N GLY A 97 18.96 6.50 -21.16
CA GLY A 97 18.54 7.90 -21.19
C GLY A 97 17.10 8.17 -20.72
N GLU A 98 16.32 7.11 -20.52
CA GLU A 98 15.02 7.17 -19.87
C GLU A 98 15.15 7.53 -18.40
N ALA A 99 14.17 8.26 -17.84
CA ALA A 99 14.07 8.51 -16.41
C ALA A 99 12.61 8.75 -16.02
N TYR A 100 12.10 7.92 -15.09
CA TYR A 100 10.71 7.96 -14.67
C TYR A 100 10.57 8.61 -13.30
N ALA A 101 9.92 9.76 -13.26
CA ALA A 101 9.76 10.56 -12.03
C ALA A 101 9.00 9.81 -10.94
N GLY A 102 7.94 9.08 -11.33
CA GLY A 102 7.17 8.26 -10.41
C GLY A 102 7.98 7.12 -9.77
N ALA A 103 8.86 6.49 -10.54
CA ALA A 103 9.75 5.43 -10.06
C ALA A 103 10.78 5.97 -9.05
N HIS A 104 11.49 7.06 -9.40
CA HIS A 104 12.41 7.73 -8.48
C HIS A 104 11.73 8.10 -7.16
N ALA A 105 10.55 8.72 -7.26
CA ALA A 105 9.79 9.17 -6.11
C ALA A 105 9.33 8.00 -5.21
N LYS A 106 8.70 6.99 -5.79
CA LYS A 106 8.15 5.86 -5.04
C LYS A 106 9.25 5.04 -4.37
N LEU A 107 10.38 4.81 -5.08
CA LEU A 107 11.53 4.11 -4.54
C LEU A 107 12.22 4.91 -3.42
N ALA A 108 12.31 6.24 -3.53
CA ALA A 108 12.84 7.10 -2.47
C ALA A 108 11.96 7.05 -1.19
N VAL A 109 10.63 6.98 -1.34
CA VAL A 109 9.72 6.77 -0.19
C VAL A 109 9.96 5.39 0.43
N ALA A 110 10.12 4.33 -0.38
CA ALA A 110 10.40 2.98 0.12
C ALA A 110 11.73 2.90 0.87
N ALA A 111 12.79 3.50 0.32
CA ALA A 111 14.09 3.61 0.98
C ALA A 111 13.94 4.26 2.37
N ARG A 112 13.25 5.40 2.47
CA ARG A 112 13.00 6.07 3.75
C ARG A 112 12.17 5.20 4.72
N VAL A 113 11.15 4.49 4.24
CA VAL A 113 10.33 3.59 5.07
C VAL A 113 11.20 2.51 5.70
N LYS A 114 12.15 1.98 4.95
CA LYS A 114 13.13 0.97 5.41
C LYS A 114 14.37 1.55 6.10
N GLY A 115 14.38 2.85 6.40
CA GLY A 115 15.52 3.50 7.06
C GLY A 115 16.80 3.55 6.21
N LYS A 116 16.69 3.36 4.88
CA LYS A 116 17.79 3.52 3.94
C LYS A 116 17.90 4.98 3.52
N ASN A 117 19.10 5.39 3.09
CA ASN A 117 19.34 6.76 2.61
C ASN A 117 18.88 6.88 1.13
N PRO A 118 17.84 7.68 0.82
CA PRO A 118 17.41 7.85 -0.58
C PRO A 118 18.39 8.66 -1.44
N LYS A 119 19.41 9.32 -0.83
CA LYS A 119 20.48 9.99 -1.56
C LYS A 119 21.67 9.06 -1.90
N ASP A 120 21.61 7.83 -1.42
CA ASP A 120 22.59 6.80 -1.71
C ASP A 120 21.89 5.43 -1.59
N PHE A 121 21.06 5.14 -2.56
CA PHE A 121 20.32 3.88 -2.62
C PHE A 121 20.87 3.00 -3.73
N GLY A 122 21.62 1.96 -3.34
CA GLY A 122 22.32 1.12 -4.32
C GLY A 122 23.25 1.93 -5.23
N GLY A 123 23.96 2.93 -4.66
CA GLY A 123 24.88 3.81 -5.38
C GLY A 123 24.19 4.90 -6.23
N THR A 124 22.90 5.15 -6.04
CA THR A 124 22.13 6.16 -6.81
C THR A 124 21.50 7.19 -5.87
N ASP A 125 21.67 8.48 -6.17
CA ASP A 125 20.92 9.56 -5.52
C ASP A 125 19.52 9.70 -6.17
N LEU A 126 18.52 9.02 -5.57
CA LEU A 126 17.13 9.07 -6.03
C LEU A 126 16.53 10.47 -5.93
N ILE A 127 16.99 11.27 -4.96
CA ILE A 127 16.48 12.64 -4.74
C ILE A 127 17.03 13.60 -5.79
N ALA A 128 18.31 13.49 -6.14
CA ALA A 128 18.89 14.28 -7.22
C ALA A 128 18.26 13.91 -8.57
N GLY A 129 18.10 12.61 -8.87
CA GLY A 129 17.42 12.13 -10.08
C GLY A 129 15.99 12.65 -10.17
N LEU A 130 15.21 12.60 -9.10
CA LEU A 130 13.85 13.14 -9.05
C LEU A 130 13.83 14.65 -9.31
N LYS A 131 14.71 15.43 -8.65
CA LYS A 131 14.77 16.89 -8.83
C LYS A 131 15.14 17.30 -10.25
N ALA A 132 15.96 16.51 -10.95
CA ALA A 132 16.33 16.76 -12.35
C ALA A 132 15.14 16.58 -13.32
N LEU A 133 14.04 15.99 -12.86
CA LEU A 133 12.79 15.78 -13.61
C LEU A 133 11.70 16.80 -13.24
N GLN A 134 12.02 17.82 -12.40
CA GLN A 134 11.07 18.85 -12.04
C GLN A 134 11.15 20.03 -13.01
N ALA A 135 10.02 20.35 -13.66
CA ALA A 135 9.88 21.53 -14.50
C ALA A 135 9.84 22.84 -13.66
N PRO A 136 10.07 24.01 -14.28
CA PRO A 136 9.92 25.31 -13.62
C PRO A 136 8.53 25.54 -13.01
N SER A 137 7.48 24.96 -13.60
CA SER A 137 6.11 25.00 -13.07
C SER A 137 5.94 24.26 -11.74
N GLY A 138 6.88 23.39 -11.36
CA GLY A 138 6.79 22.50 -10.22
C GLY A 138 6.27 21.10 -10.55
N ARG A 139 5.85 20.84 -11.79
CA ARG A 139 5.44 19.52 -12.26
C ARG A 139 6.66 18.61 -12.33
N PHE A 140 6.50 17.35 -11.90
CA PHE A 140 7.45 16.28 -12.14
C PHE A 140 7.00 15.46 -13.35
N SER A 141 7.87 15.35 -14.35
CA SER A 141 7.59 14.71 -15.63
C SER A 141 8.60 13.62 -15.92
N ASP A 142 8.18 12.60 -16.67
CA ASP A 142 9.09 11.59 -17.16
C ASP A 142 9.95 12.15 -18.30
N ARG A 143 11.19 11.71 -18.37
CA ARG A 143 12.03 11.91 -19.55
C ARG A 143 12.11 10.57 -20.27
N SER A 144 11.34 10.43 -21.36
CA SER A 144 11.24 9.18 -22.09
C SER A 144 10.93 9.42 -23.57
N GLN A 145 11.53 8.61 -24.44
CA GLN A 145 11.19 8.59 -25.87
C GLN A 145 9.77 8.04 -26.12
N PHE A 146 9.20 7.33 -25.16
CA PHE A 146 7.85 6.78 -25.24
C PHE A 146 6.76 7.75 -24.78
N GLY A 147 7.14 8.93 -24.30
CA GLY A 147 6.24 9.96 -23.79
C GLY A 147 6.31 10.20 -22.29
N ASP A 148 5.57 11.20 -21.82
CA ASP A 148 5.42 11.52 -20.39
C ASP A 148 4.17 10.85 -19.83
N PHE A 149 4.35 9.86 -18.98
CA PHE A 149 3.28 9.14 -18.27
C PHE A 149 3.06 9.66 -16.85
N SER A 150 3.75 10.74 -16.47
CA SER A 150 3.60 11.35 -15.15
C SER A 150 2.17 11.85 -14.91
N ASN A 151 1.71 11.73 -13.69
CA ASN A 151 0.34 11.99 -13.30
C ASN A 151 0.24 12.42 -11.82
N ALA A 152 -0.97 12.50 -11.28
CA ALA A 152 -1.20 12.88 -9.89
C ALA A 152 -0.50 11.95 -8.87
N PHE A 153 -0.34 10.67 -9.18
CA PHE A 153 0.42 9.75 -8.33
C PHE A 153 1.92 10.09 -8.36
N THR A 154 2.48 10.32 -9.55
CA THR A 154 3.88 10.78 -9.72
C THR A 154 4.16 12.01 -8.88
N GLN A 155 3.34 13.05 -9.04
CA GLN A 155 3.47 14.31 -8.32
C GLN A 155 3.35 14.11 -6.81
N SER A 156 2.38 13.31 -6.37
CA SER A 156 2.15 13.03 -4.95
C SER A 156 3.32 12.27 -4.31
N TYR A 157 3.81 11.21 -4.96
CA TYR A 157 4.98 10.48 -4.48
C TYR A 157 6.25 11.36 -4.47
N ALA A 158 6.41 12.27 -5.44
CA ALA A 158 7.51 13.23 -5.46
C ALA A 158 7.50 14.13 -4.23
N LEU A 159 6.35 14.67 -3.87
CA LEU A 159 6.19 15.49 -2.67
C LEU A 159 6.40 14.68 -1.37
N LEU A 160 5.95 13.43 -1.34
CA LEU A 160 6.19 12.52 -0.21
C LEU A 160 7.69 12.18 -0.08
N ALA A 161 8.41 12.03 -1.18
CA ALA A 161 9.85 11.75 -1.19
C ALA A 161 10.68 12.94 -0.75
N LEU A 162 10.39 14.12 -1.29
CA LEU A 162 11.13 15.36 -1.03
C LEU A 162 10.81 15.96 0.34
N GLN A 163 9.66 15.60 0.95
CA GLN A 163 9.16 16.08 2.24
C GLN A 163 8.91 17.59 2.32
N LYS A 164 9.61 18.39 1.53
CA LYS A 164 9.40 19.85 1.38
C LYS A 164 9.76 20.28 -0.03
N ASP A 165 8.74 20.63 -0.81
CA ASP A 165 8.87 21.22 -2.15
C ASP A 165 7.69 22.14 -2.41
N THR A 166 7.91 23.44 -2.26
CA THR A 166 6.85 24.46 -2.37
C THR A 166 6.26 24.53 -3.77
N ARG A 167 7.12 24.52 -4.82
CA ARG A 167 6.66 24.64 -6.21
C ARG A 167 5.83 23.45 -6.64
N GLY A 168 6.30 22.24 -6.33
CA GLY A 168 5.55 21.01 -6.64
C GLY A 168 4.24 20.93 -5.87
N ALA A 169 4.21 21.41 -4.62
CA ALA A 169 3.00 21.47 -3.82
C ALA A 169 2.00 22.49 -4.35
N ASP A 170 2.47 23.65 -4.81
CA ASP A 170 1.62 24.67 -5.43
C ASP A 170 1.04 24.17 -6.76
N TYR A 171 1.86 23.52 -7.60
CA TYR A 171 1.38 22.89 -8.82
C TYR A 171 0.26 21.87 -8.53
N LEU A 172 0.49 20.98 -7.55
CA LEU A 172 -0.50 19.96 -7.20
C LEU A 172 -1.78 20.58 -6.63
N ALA A 173 -1.68 21.58 -5.74
CA ALA A 173 -2.84 22.25 -5.17
C ALA A 173 -3.70 22.94 -6.23
N ASN A 174 -3.05 23.57 -7.23
CA ASN A 174 -3.71 24.27 -8.33
C ASN A 174 -4.36 23.33 -9.37
N SER A 175 -4.08 22.01 -9.32
CA SER A 175 -4.70 21.03 -10.21
C SER A 175 -6.07 20.52 -9.74
N GLN A 176 -6.62 21.08 -8.63
CA GLN A 176 -7.93 20.70 -8.12
C GLN A 176 -9.03 21.02 -9.12
N CYS A 177 -9.91 20.05 -9.40
CA CYS A 177 -11.07 20.25 -10.25
C CYS A 177 -12.14 21.13 -9.59
N PRO A 178 -13.02 21.77 -10.37
CA PRO A 178 -14.08 22.64 -9.84
C PRO A 178 -15.04 21.96 -8.87
N ASP A 179 -15.22 20.63 -8.96
CA ASP A 179 -16.05 19.84 -8.06
C ASP A 179 -15.35 19.51 -6.72
N GLY A 180 -14.07 19.84 -6.58
CA GLY A 180 -13.28 19.68 -5.38
C GLY A 180 -12.43 18.41 -5.30
N GLY A 181 -12.53 17.49 -6.25
CA GLY A 181 -11.62 16.35 -6.37
C GLY A 181 -10.34 16.70 -7.14
N PHE A 182 -9.49 15.71 -7.39
CA PHE A 182 -8.27 15.85 -8.18
C PHE A 182 -8.28 14.85 -9.34
N PRO A 183 -7.80 15.25 -10.54
CA PRO A 183 -7.75 14.36 -11.68
C PRO A 183 -6.53 13.42 -11.60
N VAL A 184 -6.59 12.29 -12.32
CA VAL A 184 -5.39 11.45 -12.54
C VAL A 184 -4.42 12.17 -13.45
N THR A 185 -4.90 12.65 -14.59
CA THR A 185 -4.11 13.33 -15.62
C THR A 185 -4.28 14.82 -15.50
N PHE A 186 -3.16 15.56 -15.41
CA PHE A 186 -3.16 17.01 -15.34
C PHE A 186 -3.55 17.65 -16.68
N GLU A 187 -4.09 18.87 -16.61
CA GLU A 187 -4.38 19.71 -17.76
C GLU A 187 -5.42 19.11 -18.74
N ALA A 188 -6.13 18.05 -18.32
CA ALA A 188 -7.23 17.49 -19.11
C ALA A 188 -8.45 18.42 -19.10
N SER A 189 -9.10 18.55 -20.25
CA SER A 189 -10.35 19.29 -20.39
C SER A 189 -11.43 18.37 -20.98
N PRO A 190 -12.54 18.12 -20.25
CA PRO A 190 -12.87 18.62 -18.91
C PRO A 190 -11.97 18.01 -17.82
N CYS A 191 -11.84 18.70 -16.66
CA CYS A 191 -11.21 18.16 -15.47
C CYS A 191 -12.11 17.09 -14.85
N VAL A 192 -11.62 15.85 -14.79
CA VAL A 192 -12.38 14.70 -14.26
C VAL A 192 -11.72 14.23 -12.97
N SER A 193 -12.43 14.43 -11.85
CA SER A 193 -11.95 14.00 -10.54
C SER A 193 -11.99 12.48 -10.37
N ASP A 194 -10.95 11.94 -9.74
CA ASP A 194 -10.77 10.51 -9.47
C ASP A 194 -10.57 10.27 -7.97
N VAL A 195 -11.13 9.18 -7.44
CA VAL A 195 -11.06 8.85 -6.01
C VAL A 195 -9.62 8.55 -5.59
N ASP A 196 -8.90 7.75 -6.37
CA ASP A 196 -7.57 7.28 -6.04
C ASP A 196 -6.57 8.45 -6.11
N ALA A 197 -6.65 9.24 -7.17
CA ALA A 197 -5.86 10.46 -7.33
C ALA A 197 -6.14 11.46 -6.19
N THR A 198 -7.41 11.72 -5.87
CA THR A 198 -7.79 12.64 -4.79
C THR A 198 -7.24 12.17 -3.44
N ALA A 199 -7.30 10.87 -3.15
CA ALA A 199 -6.82 10.34 -1.88
C ALA A 199 -5.29 10.48 -1.71
N ILE A 200 -4.51 10.14 -2.75
CA ILE A 200 -3.04 10.27 -2.66
C ILE A 200 -2.60 11.74 -2.65
N VAL A 201 -3.29 12.61 -3.39
CA VAL A 201 -3.04 14.08 -3.37
C VAL A 201 -3.29 14.66 -1.98
N VAL A 202 -4.38 14.26 -1.29
CA VAL A 202 -4.65 14.69 0.09
C VAL A 202 -3.50 14.29 1.03
N GLN A 203 -2.92 13.10 0.90
CA GLN A 203 -1.74 12.70 1.69
C GLN A 203 -0.54 13.61 1.39
N ALA A 204 -0.26 13.84 0.11
CA ALA A 204 0.88 14.63 -0.32
C ALA A 204 0.79 16.10 0.13
N LEU A 205 -0.37 16.74 -0.07
CA LEU A 205 -0.59 18.12 0.36
C LEU A 205 -0.49 18.28 1.89
N ARG A 206 -1.08 17.35 2.66
CA ARG A 206 -0.93 17.33 4.13
C ARG A 206 0.52 17.20 4.57
N ALA A 207 1.31 16.34 3.90
CA ALA A 207 2.73 16.16 4.19
C ALA A 207 3.54 17.45 3.92
N GLN A 208 3.08 18.29 2.97
CA GLN A 208 3.66 19.59 2.65
C GLN A 208 3.12 20.73 3.52
N GLY A 209 2.20 20.46 4.46
CA GLY A 209 1.52 21.50 5.24
C GLY A 209 0.59 22.38 4.43
N ARG A 210 0.10 21.89 3.26
CA ARG A 210 -0.80 22.64 2.38
C ARG A 210 -2.27 22.30 2.65
N PRO A 211 -3.18 23.26 2.46
CA PRO A 211 -4.61 22.99 2.48
C PRO A 211 -4.99 21.97 1.41
N THR A 212 -6.01 21.15 1.71
CA THR A 212 -6.54 20.16 0.76
C THR A 212 -7.82 20.64 0.08
N GLY A 213 -8.20 21.89 0.24
CA GLY A 213 -9.44 22.45 -0.29
C GLY A 213 -10.65 21.59 0.08
N ASN A 214 -11.53 21.35 -0.86
CA ASN A 214 -12.74 20.55 -0.70
C ASN A 214 -12.53 19.03 -0.88
N ALA A 215 -11.29 18.57 -1.11
CA ALA A 215 -10.99 17.18 -1.51
C ALA A 215 -11.52 16.13 -0.51
N VAL A 216 -11.39 16.37 0.80
CA VAL A 216 -11.90 15.43 1.81
C VAL A 216 -13.43 15.40 1.81
N THR A 217 -14.10 16.52 1.59
CA THR A 217 -15.56 16.60 1.47
C THR A 217 -16.01 15.88 0.19
N TRP A 218 -15.32 16.11 -0.91
CA TRP A 218 -15.56 15.42 -2.17
C TRP A 218 -15.39 13.89 -2.02
N LEU A 219 -14.29 13.41 -1.40
CA LEU A 219 -14.11 11.99 -1.13
C LEU A 219 -15.27 11.41 -0.32
N LYS A 220 -15.69 12.08 0.76
CA LYS A 220 -16.83 11.61 1.58
C LYS A 220 -18.10 11.45 0.75
N SER A 221 -18.36 12.32 -0.24
CA SER A 221 -19.53 12.24 -1.12
C SER A 221 -19.49 11.06 -2.09
N LYS A 222 -18.31 10.47 -2.32
CA LYS A 222 -18.14 9.31 -3.22
C LYS A 222 -18.28 7.96 -2.51
N GLN A 223 -18.34 7.94 -1.16
CA GLN A 223 -18.49 6.71 -0.41
C GLN A 223 -19.85 6.04 -0.68
N GLN A 224 -19.80 4.79 -1.11
CA GLN A 224 -20.98 3.99 -1.44
C GLN A 224 -21.71 3.48 -0.18
N ALA A 225 -22.94 2.96 -0.38
CA ALA A 225 -23.77 2.45 0.71
C ALA A 225 -23.12 1.29 1.49
N ASP A 226 -22.32 0.47 0.82
CA ASP A 226 -21.56 -0.64 1.41
C ASP A 226 -20.31 -0.17 2.23
N GLY A 227 -20.00 1.12 2.17
CA GLY A 227 -18.84 1.72 2.82
C GLY A 227 -17.57 1.77 1.97
N GLY A 228 -17.58 1.15 0.80
CA GLY A 228 -16.47 1.17 -0.16
C GLY A 228 -16.41 2.44 -0.99
N PHE A 229 -15.38 2.52 -1.83
CA PHE A 229 -15.17 3.62 -2.78
C PHE A 229 -15.01 3.05 -4.19
N PRO A 230 -15.63 3.69 -5.20
CA PRO A 230 -15.54 3.25 -6.58
C PRO A 230 -14.23 3.71 -7.22
N SER A 231 -13.74 2.95 -8.22
CA SER A 231 -12.77 3.44 -9.20
C SER A 231 -13.47 4.16 -10.34
N ALA A 232 -12.69 4.70 -11.28
CA ALA A 232 -13.22 5.29 -12.52
C ALA A 232 -14.07 4.29 -13.35
N GLN A 233 -13.82 2.98 -13.22
CA GLN A 233 -14.58 1.92 -13.88
C GLN A 233 -15.90 1.58 -13.16
N GLY A 234 -16.16 2.21 -12.03
CA GLY A 234 -17.34 1.99 -11.19
C GLY A 234 -17.15 0.87 -10.16
N GLY A 235 -18.13 0.77 -9.25
CA GLY A 235 -18.14 -0.25 -8.19
C GLY A 235 -17.14 -0.04 -7.06
N SER A 236 -17.53 -0.37 -5.83
CA SER A 236 -16.65 -0.37 -4.67
C SER A 236 -15.55 -1.42 -4.82
N ASN A 237 -14.31 -1.06 -4.55
CA ASN A 237 -13.18 -1.98 -4.61
C ASN A 237 -12.14 -1.71 -3.51
N ALA A 238 -11.28 -2.69 -3.25
CA ALA A 238 -10.28 -2.63 -2.20
C ALA A 238 -9.21 -1.56 -2.43
N ASN A 239 -8.83 -1.30 -3.70
CA ASN A 239 -7.77 -0.35 -4.04
C ASN A 239 -8.23 1.09 -3.70
N SER A 240 -9.33 1.53 -4.29
CA SER A 240 -9.88 2.87 -4.08
C SER A 240 -10.30 3.08 -2.62
N THR A 241 -10.91 2.05 -1.99
CA THR A 241 -11.27 2.10 -0.57
C THR A 241 -10.05 2.16 0.33
N GLY A 242 -9.00 1.42 0.00
CA GLY A 242 -7.72 1.43 0.72
C GLY A 242 -7.07 2.80 0.71
N LEU A 243 -7.02 3.46 -0.45
CA LEU A 243 -6.48 4.82 -0.58
C LEU A 243 -7.33 5.85 0.18
N ALA A 244 -8.66 5.84 -0.01
CA ALA A 244 -9.56 6.78 0.66
C ALA A 244 -9.51 6.63 2.19
N ALA A 245 -9.46 5.39 2.72
CA ALA A 245 -9.43 5.12 4.15
C ALA A 245 -8.21 5.71 4.86
N GLN A 246 -7.09 5.91 4.15
CA GLN A 246 -5.88 6.50 4.73
C GLN A 246 -6.06 7.97 5.11
N VAL A 247 -6.92 8.70 4.42
CA VAL A 247 -7.07 10.16 4.57
C VAL A 247 -8.36 10.58 5.26
N LEU A 248 -9.30 9.66 5.41
CA LEU A 248 -10.58 9.88 6.07
C LEU A 248 -10.48 9.70 7.60
N SER A 249 -11.48 10.23 8.30
CA SER A 249 -11.64 10.10 9.77
C SER A 249 -13.10 9.89 10.16
N GLY A 250 -13.34 9.50 11.41
CA GLY A 250 -14.69 9.28 11.93
C GLY A 250 -15.44 8.13 11.25
N THR A 251 -16.75 8.28 11.12
CA THR A 251 -17.66 7.27 10.55
C THR A 251 -17.29 6.86 9.12
N PRO A 252 -16.97 7.76 8.17
CA PRO A 252 -16.54 7.36 6.82
C PRO A 252 -15.32 6.42 6.82
N ALA A 253 -14.32 6.72 7.65
CA ALA A 253 -13.15 5.84 7.78
C ALA A 253 -13.49 4.48 8.40
N ALA A 254 -14.42 4.45 9.37
CA ALA A 254 -14.87 3.20 10.00
C ALA A 254 -15.61 2.31 8.98
N ARG A 255 -16.50 2.91 8.17
CA ARG A 255 -17.24 2.21 7.11
C ARG A 255 -16.28 1.66 6.04
N ALA A 256 -15.32 2.46 5.58
CA ALA A 256 -14.30 2.01 4.61
C ALA A 256 -13.51 0.81 5.14
N ARG A 257 -13.07 0.84 6.40
CA ARG A 257 -12.40 -0.32 7.00
C ARG A 257 -13.33 -1.52 7.18
N GLY A 258 -14.62 -1.30 7.44
CA GLY A 258 -15.63 -2.36 7.47
C GLY A 258 -15.72 -3.08 6.12
N TYR A 259 -15.81 -2.32 5.03
CA TYR A 259 -15.80 -2.84 3.67
C TYR A 259 -14.51 -3.64 3.37
N LEU A 260 -13.34 -3.09 3.67
CA LEU A 260 -12.07 -3.81 3.45
C LEU A 260 -11.99 -5.13 4.23
N LYS A 261 -12.51 -5.16 5.46
CA LYS A 261 -12.57 -6.40 6.26
C LYS A 261 -13.51 -7.45 5.67
N SER A 262 -14.64 -7.03 5.08
CA SER A 262 -15.60 -7.97 4.47
C SER A 262 -15.03 -8.66 3.22
N LEU A 263 -14.00 -8.08 2.60
CA LEU A 263 -13.32 -8.66 1.43
C LEU A 263 -12.23 -9.67 1.81
N GLN A 264 -11.94 -9.88 3.11
CA GLN A 264 -10.92 -10.84 3.49
C GLN A 264 -11.37 -12.28 3.26
N VAL A 265 -10.53 -13.06 2.59
CA VAL A 265 -10.72 -14.50 2.46
C VAL A 265 -10.57 -15.13 3.85
N GLY A 266 -11.69 -15.64 4.36
CA GLY A 266 -11.82 -16.25 5.69
C GLY A 266 -11.54 -17.74 5.68
N CYS A 267 -11.96 -18.41 6.78
CA CYS A 267 -11.75 -19.84 7.01
C CYS A 267 -12.50 -20.76 6.03
N THR A 268 -13.54 -20.28 5.39
CA THR A 268 -14.27 -21.03 4.34
C THR A 268 -13.54 -21.05 3.00
N GLY A 269 -12.55 -20.17 2.81
CA GLY A 269 -11.72 -20.14 1.61
C GLY A 269 -10.63 -21.21 1.61
N GLN A 270 -10.01 -21.42 0.44
CA GLN A 270 -8.86 -22.30 0.32
C GLN A 270 -7.74 -21.85 1.25
N GLU A 271 -7.06 -22.79 1.89
CA GLU A 271 -6.03 -22.52 2.90
C GLU A 271 -4.93 -21.58 2.38
N ALA A 272 -4.46 -21.81 1.15
CA ALA A 272 -3.44 -20.98 0.50
C ALA A 272 -3.87 -19.51 0.29
N ASP A 273 -5.18 -19.24 0.24
CA ASP A 273 -5.74 -17.92 -0.03
C ASP A 273 -6.23 -17.21 1.23
N ARG A 274 -6.28 -17.91 2.38
CA ARG A 274 -6.74 -17.34 3.65
C ARG A 274 -5.90 -16.14 4.08
N GLY A 275 -6.59 -15.06 4.41
CA GLY A 275 -5.98 -13.78 4.77
C GLY A 275 -5.89 -12.79 3.61
N ALA A 276 -5.92 -13.24 2.34
CA ALA A 276 -5.96 -12.34 1.18
C ALA A 276 -7.14 -11.36 1.25
N ILE A 277 -7.01 -10.20 0.62
CA ILE A 277 -8.14 -9.29 0.40
C ILE A 277 -8.53 -9.38 -1.08
N ALA A 278 -9.78 -9.74 -1.36
CA ALA A 278 -10.34 -9.71 -2.70
C ALA A 278 -10.41 -8.28 -3.24
N PHE A 279 -10.38 -8.13 -4.56
CA PHE A 279 -10.49 -6.82 -5.19
C PHE A 279 -11.84 -6.15 -4.90
N ASP A 280 -12.93 -6.91 -4.99
CA ASP A 280 -14.28 -6.46 -4.71
C ASP A 280 -15.17 -7.61 -4.20
N ALA A 281 -16.47 -7.34 -4.05
CA ALA A 281 -17.44 -8.30 -3.54
C ALA A 281 -17.79 -9.43 -4.53
N SER A 282 -17.31 -9.40 -5.77
CA SER A 282 -17.54 -10.48 -6.75
C SER A 282 -16.74 -11.74 -6.42
N GLY A 283 -15.72 -11.63 -5.56
CA GLY A 283 -14.95 -12.74 -5.05
C GLY A 283 -13.44 -12.62 -5.25
N PHE A 284 -12.74 -13.62 -4.74
CA PHE A 284 -11.28 -13.67 -4.79
C PHE A 284 -10.77 -14.10 -6.17
N THR A 285 -9.78 -13.37 -6.69
CA THR A 285 -8.98 -13.76 -7.86
C THR A 285 -7.49 -13.56 -7.58
N LYS A 286 -6.67 -14.57 -7.90
CA LYS A 286 -5.21 -14.50 -7.65
C LYS A 286 -4.55 -13.33 -8.37
N ALA A 287 -5.01 -13.00 -9.57
CA ALA A 287 -4.42 -11.93 -10.37
C ALA A 287 -4.53 -10.54 -9.71
N ASN A 288 -5.67 -10.26 -9.08
CA ASN A 288 -5.95 -8.94 -8.50
C ASN A 288 -5.57 -8.83 -7.01
N ALA A 289 -5.56 -9.96 -6.30
CA ALA A 289 -5.44 -10.00 -4.86
C ALA A 289 -4.12 -9.41 -4.30
N PRO A 290 -2.94 -9.55 -4.91
CA PRO A 290 -1.72 -8.95 -4.36
C PRO A 290 -1.82 -7.44 -4.25
N ARG A 291 -2.26 -6.75 -5.29
CA ARG A 291 -2.45 -5.29 -5.28
C ARG A 291 -3.59 -4.87 -4.35
N ALA A 292 -4.71 -5.57 -4.41
CA ALA A 292 -5.85 -5.32 -3.54
C ALA A 292 -5.47 -5.46 -2.06
N THR A 293 -4.73 -6.52 -1.72
CA THR A 293 -4.26 -6.75 -0.35
C THR A 293 -3.27 -5.68 0.11
N ALA A 294 -2.29 -5.31 -0.72
CA ALA A 294 -1.32 -4.28 -0.36
C ALA A 294 -1.99 -2.94 -0.03
N GLN A 295 -2.91 -2.49 -0.89
CA GLN A 295 -3.62 -1.23 -0.70
C GLN A 295 -4.64 -1.29 0.45
N ALA A 296 -5.34 -2.43 0.61
CA ALA A 296 -6.25 -2.62 1.72
C ALA A 296 -5.55 -2.57 3.08
N VAL A 297 -4.35 -3.15 3.22
CA VAL A 297 -3.56 -3.09 4.47
C VAL A 297 -3.27 -1.64 4.85
N LEU A 298 -2.88 -0.79 3.91
CA LEU A 298 -2.66 0.63 4.15
C LEU A 298 -3.94 1.34 4.65
N GLY A 299 -5.08 1.03 4.04
CA GLY A 299 -6.38 1.57 4.45
C GLY A 299 -6.84 1.08 5.83
N LEU A 300 -6.69 -0.22 6.11
CA LEU A 300 -7.03 -0.84 7.39
C LEU A 300 -6.25 -0.24 8.57
N THR A 301 -4.99 0.08 8.34
CA THR A 301 -4.08 0.68 9.34
C THR A 301 -4.11 2.21 9.32
N ARG A 302 -4.74 2.83 8.32
CA ARG A 302 -4.71 4.27 8.07
C ARG A 302 -3.27 4.78 7.97
N ALA A 303 -2.45 4.06 7.24
CA ALA A 303 -1.05 4.38 7.06
C ALA A 303 -0.87 5.78 6.46
N ASN A 304 0.10 6.52 6.99
CA ASN A 304 0.51 7.81 6.43
C ASN A 304 1.89 7.64 5.81
N LEU A 305 1.98 7.64 4.49
CA LEU A 305 3.22 7.41 3.76
C LEU A 305 4.32 8.44 4.08
N ALA A 306 3.95 9.65 4.51
CA ALA A 306 4.92 10.67 4.91
C ALA A 306 5.70 10.29 6.18
N THR A 307 5.07 9.57 7.10
CA THR A 307 5.63 9.20 8.41
C THR A 307 5.83 7.71 8.60
N LEU A 308 5.42 6.89 7.61
CA LEU A 308 5.52 5.45 7.68
C LEU A 308 6.98 5.01 7.88
N ARG A 309 7.19 4.04 8.78
CA ARG A 309 8.48 3.40 9.05
C ARG A 309 8.25 1.90 9.19
N SER A 310 9.17 1.11 8.68
CA SER A 310 9.15 -0.33 8.88
C SER A 310 9.48 -0.71 10.33
N GLY A 311 9.41 -1.98 10.62
CA GLY A 311 9.63 -2.59 11.92
C GLY A 311 8.46 -3.47 12.31
N GLY A 312 8.73 -4.44 13.15
CA GLY A 312 7.81 -5.48 13.57
C GLY A 312 8.50 -6.83 13.53
N PRO A 313 7.85 -7.90 13.99
CA PRO A 313 8.42 -9.23 13.94
C PRO A 313 8.56 -9.73 12.50
N ASP A 314 9.52 -10.60 12.32
CA ASP A 314 9.71 -11.41 11.14
C ASP A 314 8.55 -12.39 10.91
N GLY A 315 8.53 -12.99 9.72
CA GLY A 315 7.61 -14.03 9.34
C GLY A 315 6.28 -13.51 8.79
N ALA A 316 5.54 -14.43 8.19
CA ALA A 316 4.29 -14.20 7.47
C ALA A 316 3.09 -14.74 8.28
N PRO A 317 2.45 -13.95 9.15
CA PRO A 317 1.34 -14.43 9.97
C PRO A 317 0.21 -15.00 9.11
N GLN A 318 -0.35 -16.12 9.57
CA GLN A 318 -1.47 -16.77 8.89
C GLN A 318 -2.79 -16.50 9.63
N LEU A 319 -3.90 -16.56 8.87
CA LEU A 319 -5.22 -16.59 9.46
C LEU A 319 -5.43 -17.97 10.09
N ALA A 320 -5.52 -17.99 11.40
CA ALA A 320 -5.83 -19.23 12.13
C ALA A 320 -7.32 -19.56 11.98
N CYS A 321 -7.61 -20.77 11.65
CA CYS A 321 -8.89 -21.39 11.56
C CYS A 321 -8.88 -22.66 12.44
#